data_27d414a298dd07cc565951280dc8a70d
#
_entry.id   27d414a298dd07cc565951280dc8a70d
#
_cell.length_a   1.000
_cell.length_b   1.000
_cell.length_c   1.000
_cell.angle_alpha   90.00
_cell.angle_beta   90.00
_cell.angle_gamma   90.00
#
_symmetry.space_group_name_H-M   'P 1'
#
loop_
_entity.id
_entity.type
_entity.pdbx_description
1 polymer ?
#
loop_
_entity_poly.entity_id
_entity_poly.type
_entity_poly.pdbx_seq_one_letter_code
_entity_poly.pdbx_strand_id
1 'polypeptide(L)'
;TGTNLLWYVSLTLIKLLYLASNQAIKRFRPRNKKRKRKMEEIRILSTTAILGYGFPMESFVEGMKRKPHVIAVDAGSSDPGPYYLGAGKSFTDRNSVKRDLEIMIPAGIEAKVPVIVGTAGGSGARPHVEFVLDIIREIAKEKGLSFKMAVIESEFEKDFIKEELRKGKVNPLAPAKPIGEKDVDEAVHIVAQIGEEPYIKALEEGADVIIAGRSYDPSVFAALPIKEGFPKGLAIHLGKILECAAICALPGSGSDCMFGYLHHDDFVLEPLSSARKCTTLSIAGHTLYEKTNPYILPGPGGAINLHECKFEQVDDNKVRVSGSKFVPTDKYYVKLEGVRRVGFRTMSPAAVKDPIMISKIDEITEAVRARVEDNFKKYGITDFFLDFKIYGKKGVMAMFKGIEESHSDELLIIIEAVADSQETANTICSFARSTMLHFGYEGRYSTSGNLAFPFSPSDCKMGEVYEFNIYHLLEVDDPTSLFPITYVNFDKGECK
;
A
#
# COMPACT_ATOMS: atom_id res chain seq x y z
N THR A 1 -29.49 -22.91 7.44
CA THR A 1 -29.53 -23.96 6.41
C THR A 1 -29.66 -23.40 4.97
N GLY A 2 -29.63 -22.09 4.76
CA GLY A 2 -29.79 -21.47 3.43
C GLY A 2 -28.48 -20.94 2.80
N THR A 3 -27.42 -20.80 3.55
CA THR A 3 -26.16 -20.15 3.10
C THR A 3 -25.20 -21.08 2.35
N ASN A 4 -25.29 -22.39 2.55
CA ASN A 4 -24.38 -23.35 1.87
C ASN A 4 -24.80 -23.66 0.43
N LEU A 5 -26.04 -23.42 0.03
CA LEU A 5 -26.50 -23.73 -1.32
C LEU A 5 -26.06 -22.68 -2.35
N LEU A 6 -25.98 -21.43 -1.95
CA LEU A 6 -25.51 -20.31 -2.80
C LEU A 6 -24.01 -20.41 -3.14
N TRP A 7 -23.18 -20.91 -2.22
CA TRP A 7 -21.76 -21.15 -2.46
C TRP A 7 -21.49 -22.30 -3.44
N TYR A 8 -22.26 -23.38 -3.36
CA TYR A 8 -22.14 -24.51 -4.30
C TYR A 8 -22.61 -24.18 -5.72
N VAL A 9 -23.64 -23.36 -5.87
CA VAL A 9 -24.12 -22.90 -7.18
C VAL A 9 -23.11 -21.96 -7.84
N SER A 10 -22.46 -21.08 -7.05
CA SER A 10 -21.41 -20.19 -7.54
C SER A 10 -20.20 -20.95 -8.06
N LEU A 11 -19.71 -21.98 -7.31
CA LEU A 11 -18.56 -22.81 -7.71
C LEU A 11 -18.84 -23.66 -8.97
N THR A 12 -20.07 -24.09 -9.14
CA THR A 12 -20.47 -24.90 -10.32
C THR A 12 -20.60 -24.03 -11.58
N LEU A 13 -21.12 -22.82 -11.43
CA LEU A 13 -21.16 -21.84 -12.52
C LEU A 13 -19.76 -21.37 -12.95
N ILE A 14 -18.85 -21.18 -11.99
CA ILE A 14 -17.44 -20.86 -12.24
C ILE A 14 -16.75 -22.00 -13.01
N LYS A 15 -16.99 -23.26 -12.64
CA LYS A 15 -16.47 -24.42 -13.39
C LYS A 15 -17.03 -24.52 -14.81
N LEU A 16 -18.30 -24.22 -15.02
CA LEU A 16 -18.92 -24.25 -16.35
C LEU A 16 -18.44 -23.12 -17.25
N LEU A 17 -18.27 -21.91 -16.71
CA LEU A 17 -17.71 -20.77 -17.44
C LEU A 17 -16.22 -20.99 -17.77
N TYR A 18 -15.46 -21.60 -16.86
CA TYR A 18 -14.06 -21.98 -17.05
C TYR A 18 -13.89 -23.08 -18.11
N LEU A 19 -14.78 -24.07 -18.16
CA LEU A 19 -14.78 -25.14 -19.18
C LEU A 19 -15.19 -24.63 -20.56
N ALA A 20 -16.11 -23.66 -20.63
CA ALA A 20 -16.53 -23.06 -21.90
C ALA A 20 -15.41 -22.19 -22.51
N SER A 21 -14.59 -21.49 -21.68
CA SER A 21 -13.42 -20.74 -22.14
C SER A 21 -12.30 -21.66 -22.67
N ASN A 22 -12.13 -22.84 -22.07
CA ASN A 22 -11.09 -23.80 -22.46
C ASN A 22 -11.29 -24.45 -23.83
N GLN A 23 -12.54 -24.55 -24.34
CA GLN A 23 -12.77 -25.06 -25.70
C GLN A 23 -12.36 -24.07 -26.80
N ALA A 24 -12.33 -22.75 -26.50
CA ALA A 24 -11.88 -21.73 -27.44
C ALA A 24 -10.33 -21.66 -27.55
N ILE A 25 -9.60 -22.05 -26.50
CA ILE A 25 -8.13 -21.90 -26.41
C ILE A 25 -7.36 -23.06 -27.10
N LYS A 26 -7.98 -24.22 -27.34
CA LYS A 26 -7.27 -25.41 -27.89
C LYS A 26 -6.87 -25.35 -29.37
N ARG A 27 -7.08 -24.27 -30.09
CA ARG A 27 -6.85 -24.20 -31.56
C ARG A 27 -5.61 -23.46 -32.05
N PHE A 28 -4.61 -23.09 -31.20
CA PHE A 28 -3.39 -22.46 -31.73
C PHE A 28 -2.10 -23.15 -31.25
N ARG A 29 -1.46 -23.90 -32.13
CA ARG A 29 -0.03 -24.28 -32.05
C ARG A 29 0.77 -23.39 -33.00
N PRO A 30 1.80 -22.68 -32.58
CA PRO A 30 2.70 -22.02 -33.52
C PRO A 30 3.90 -22.89 -33.88
N ARG A 31 4.20 -22.96 -35.18
CA ARG A 31 5.48 -23.41 -35.73
C ARG A 31 6.20 -22.20 -36.35
N ASN A 32 7.48 -22.12 -36.13
CA ASN A 32 8.56 -21.41 -36.85
C ASN A 32 9.30 -20.32 -36.08
N LYS A 33 10.61 -20.55 -35.90
CA LYS A 33 11.63 -19.51 -35.65
C LYS A 33 11.58 -18.49 -36.81
N LYS A 34 10.82 -17.41 -36.65
CA LYS A 34 10.91 -16.19 -37.43
C LYS A 34 11.46 -15.07 -36.55
N ARG A 35 12.27 -14.15 -37.10
CA ARG A 35 12.69 -12.89 -36.49
C ARG A 35 11.58 -12.43 -35.55
N LYS A 36 11.89 -12.24 -34.24
CA LYS A 36 10.91 -11.68 -33.29
C LYS A 36 10.40 -10.39 -33.95
N ARG A 37 9.15 -10.40 -34.42
CA ARG A 37 8.48 -9.18 -34.87
C ARG A 37 8.45 -8.31 -33.61
N LYS A 38 8.89 -7.05 -33.73
CA LYS A 38 8.86 -6.09 -32.65
C LYS A 38 7.39 -6.05 -32.18
N MET A 39 7.17 -6.24 -30.89
CA MET A 39 5.82 -6.19 -30.32
C MET A 39 5.29 -4.77 -30.50
N GLU A 40 4.10 -4.61 -31.06
CA GLU A 40 3.52 -3.29 -31.35
C GLU A 40 2.66 -2.79 -30.17
N GLU A 41 2.15 -3.74 -29.37
CA GLU A 41 1.29 -3.47 -28.21
C GLU A 41 1.62 -4.45 -27.08
N ILE A 42 1.68 -3.95 -25.85
CA ILE A 42 1.72 -4.77 -24.64
C ILE A 42 0.48 -4.49 -23.78
N ARG A 43 -0.10 -5.55 -23.23
CA ARG A 43 -1.35 -5.51 -22.47
C ARG A 43 -1.10 -5.90 -21.02
N ILE A 44 -1.61 -5.08 -20.11
CA ILE A 44 -1.38 -5.21 -18.67
C ILE A 44 -2.73 -5.29 -17.96
N LEU A 45 -2.92 -6.34 -17.17
CA LEU A 45 -4.07 -6.47 -16.28
C LEU A 45 -3.66 -6.09 -14.86
N SER A 46 -4.21 -4.99 -14.35
CA SER A 46 -4.18 -4.63 -12.94
C SER A 46 -5.45 -5.15 -12.28
N THR A 47 -5.30 -5.96 -11.22
CA THR A 47 -6.45 -6.69 -10.65
C THR A 47 -7.17 -5.90 -9.57
N THR A 48 -6.45 -5.20 -8.73
CA THR A 48 -6.97 -4.44 -7.59
C THR A 48 -5.91 -3.41 -7.17
N ALA A 49 -6.30 -2.36 -6.46
CA ALA A 49 -5.37 -1.32 -6.02
C ALA A 49 -4.37 -1.84 -4.97
N ILE A 50 -4.81 -2.72 -4.08
CA ILE A 50 -3.94 -3.37 -3.09
C ILE A 50 -4.34 -4.85 -3.01
N LEU A 51 -3.36 -5.75 -3.08
CA LEU A 51 -3.59 -7.18 -2.93
C LEU A 51 -4.32 -7.48 -1.61
N GLY A 52 -5.47 -8.15 -1.72
CA GLY A 52 -6.37 -8.43 -0.61
C GLY A 52 -7.62 -7.54 -0.56
N TYR A 53 -7.70 -6.47 -1.35
CA TYR A 53 -8.95 -5.71 -1.47
C TYR A 53 -10.01 -6.45 -2.27
N GLY A 54 -9.59 -7.42 -3.13
CA GLY A 54 -10.48 -8.18 -3.98
C GLY A 54 -10.85 -7.46 -5.26
N PHE A 55 -11.48 -8.20 -6.14
CA PHE A 55 -11.99 -7.73 -7.42
C PHE A 55 -13.18 -8.59 -7.88
N PRO A 56 -14.11 -8.05 -8.68
CA PRO A 56 -15.19 -8.83 -9.27
C PRO A 56 -14.63 -9.88 -10.24
N MET A 57 -15.13 -11.11 -10.14
CA MET A 57 -14.72 -12.19 -11.04
C MET A 57 -15.02 -11.87 -12.50
N GLU A 58 -16.14 -11.19 -12.76
CA GLU A 58 -16.55 -10.77 -14.11
C GLU A 58 -15.51 -9.84 -14.73
N SER A 59 -15.00 -8.86 -13.96
CA SER A 59 -13.95 -7.92 -14.41
C SER A 59 -12.64 -8.66 -14.69
N PHE A 60 -12.25 -9.61 -13.84
CA PHE A 60 -11.05 -10.41 -14.05
C PHE A 60 -11.15 -11.28 -15.31
N VAL A 61 -12.26 -12.00 -15.48
CA VAL A 61 -12.51 -12.83 -16.67
C VAL A 61 -12.51 -11.98 -17.94
N GLU A 62 -13.09 -10.78 -17.87
CA GLU A 62 -13.09 -9.85 -19.00
C GLU A 62 -11.67 -9.36 -19.34
N GLY A 63 -10.83 -9.13 -18.32
CA GLY A 63 -9.41 -8.83 -18.49
C GLY A 63 -8.63 -9.98 -19.13
N MET A 64 -8.87 -11.21 -18.69
CA MET A 64 -8.22 -12.40 -19.26
C MET A 64 -8.64 -12.67 -20.71
N LYS A 65 -9.88 -12.37 -21.10
CA LYS A 65 -10.32 -12.43 -22.51
C LYS A 65 -9.53 -11.48 -23.43
N ARG A 66 -9.04 -10.34 -22.89
CA ARG A 66 -8.19 -9.39 -23.63
C ARG A 66 -6.76 -9.88 -23.81
N LYS A 67 -6.43 -11.07 -23.28
CA LYS A 67 -5.13 -11.73 -23.40
C LYS A 67 -3.99 -10.83 -22.91
N PRO A 68 -3.94 -10.53 -21.61
CA PRO A 68 -2.86 -9.73 -21.03
C PRO A 68 -1.51 -10.43 -21.26
N HIS A 69 -0.45 -9.65 -21.29
CA HIS A 69 0.93 -10.14 -21.31
C HIS A 69 1.53 -10.21 -19.91
N VAL A 70 0.90 -9.54 -18.94
CA VAL A 70 1.23 -9.57 -17.52
C VAL A 70 -0.02 -9.35 -16.68
N ILE A 71 -0.12 -10.06 -15.56
CA ILE A 71 -1.07 -9.79 -14.47
C ILE A 71 -0.22 -9.19 -13.35
N ALA A 72 -0.55 -7.99 -12.91
CA ALA A 72 0.24 -7.29 -11.91
C ALA A 72 -0.65 -6.66 -10.84
N VAL A 73 -0.13 -6.61 -9.62
CA VAL A 73 -0.75 -5.93 -8.49
C VAL A 73 0.35 -5.40 -7.57
N ASP A 74 0.15 -4.20 -7.03
CA ASP A 74 0.87 -3.75 -5.86
C ASP A 74 0.13 -4.23 -4.59
N ALA A 75 0.89 -4.49 -3.52
CA ALA A 75 0.31 -4.89 -2.24
C ALA A 75 0.56 -3.84 -1.15
N GLY A 76 1.24 -2.75 -1.48
CA GLY A 76 1.71 -1.75 -0.54
C GLY A 76 0.94 -0.46 -0.54
N SER A 77 0.97 0.18 0.62
CA SER A 77 0.55 1.57 0.80
C SER A 77 1.30 2.19 1.96
N SER A 78 1.64 3.46 1.85
CA SER A 78 2.15 4.28 2.97
C SER A 78 1.03 4.92 3.79
N ASP A 79 -0.20 4.91 3.30
CA ASP A 79 -1.38 5.52 3.95
C ASP A 79 -1.64 5.01 5.37
N PRO A 80 -1.46 3.68 5.66
CA PRO A 80 -1.66 3.17 7.01
C PRO A 80 -0.59 3.59 8.02
N GLY A 81 0.45 4.30 7.58
CA GLY A 81 1.55 4.77 8.42
C GLY A 81 2.59 3.69 8.76
N PRO A 82 3.49 3.96 9.73
CA PRO A 82 4.68 3.14 9.98
C PRO A 82 4.40 1.83 10.74
N TYR A 83 3.20 1.63 11.26
CA TYR A 83 2.89 0.49 12.13
C TYR A 83 3.17 -0.87 11.48
N TYR A 84 2.69 -1.07 10.26
CA TYR A 84 2.79 -2.38 9.59
C TYR A 84 4.23 -2.75 9.29
N LEU A 85 5.05 -1.80 8.82
CA LEU A 85 6.46 -2.01 8.63
C LEU A 85 7.14 -2.36 9.97
N GLY A 86 6.89 -1.59 11.03
CA GLY A 86 7.50 -1.78 12.34
C GLY A 86 7.10 -3.08 13.03
N ALA A 87 5.83 -3.44 12.96
CA ALA A 87 5.30 -4.65 13.57
C ALA A 87 5.56 -5.93 12.76
N GLY A 88 6.07 -5.83 11.53
CA GLY A 88 6.26 -6.96 10.63
C GLY A 88 4.94 -7.68 10.26
N LYS A 89 3.83 -6.94 10.22
CA LYS A 89 2.48 -7.49 9.98
C LYS A 89 1.93 -7.04 8.64
N SER A 90 1.21 -7.93 7.97
CA SER A 90 0.53 -7.57 6.73
C SER A 90 -0.55 -6.52 6.98
N PHE A 91 -0.65 -5.57 6.04
CA PHE A 91 -1.71 -4.56 6.01
C PHE A 91 -3.09 -5.19 5.71
N THR A 92 -3.12 -6.17 4.82
CA THR A 92 -4.35 -6.86 4.42
C THR A 92 -4.48 -8.22 5.09
N ASP A 93 -5.74 -8.66 5.29
CA ASP A 93 -6.06 -9.94 5.92
C ASP A 93 -5.59 -11.13 5.08
N ARG A 94 -5.14 -12.20 5.75
CA ARG A 94 -4.59 -13.41 5.12
C ARG A 94 -5.57 -14.09 4.16
N ASN A 95 -6.84 -14.22 4.56
CA ASN A 95 -7.84 -14.88 3.73
C ASN A 95 -8.17 -14.05 2.48
N SER A 96 -8.15 -12.73 2.62
CA SER A 96 -8.36 -11.80 1.51
C SER A 96 -7.21 -11.87 0.51
N VAL A 97 -5.96 -11.90 0.96
CA VAL A 97 -4.78 -12.10 0.12
C VAL A 97 -4.81 -13.47 -0.57
N LYS A 98 -5.13 -14.54 0.19
CA LYS A 98 -5.25 -15.89 -0.38
C LYS A 98 -6.30 -15.95 -1.48
N ARG A 99 -7.49 -15.38 -1.25
CA ARG A 99 -8.57 -15.32 -2.24
C ARG A 99 -8.10 -14.71 -3.57
N ASP A 100 -7.41 -13.58 -3.53
CA ASP A 100 -6.95 -12.89 -4.73
C ASP A 100 -5.87 -13.71 -5.46
N LEU A 101 -4.87 -14.23 -4.73
CA LEU A 101 -3.78 -15.05 -5.29
C LEU A 101 -4.28 -16.38 -5.85
N GLU A 102 -5.30 -17.00 -5.25
CA GLU A 102 -5.92 -18.24 -5.73
C GLU A 102 -6.59 -18.10 -7.11
N ILE A 103 -6.93 -16.88 -7.48
CA ILE A 103 -7.48 -16.54 -8.81
C ILE A 103 -6.33 -16.21 -9.75
N MET A 104 -5.44 -15.29 -9.33
CA MET A 104 -4.40 -14.72 -10.19
C MET A 104 -3.34 -15.73 -10.62
N ILE A 105 -2.78 -16.50 -9.66
CA ILE A 105 -1.64 -17.39 -9.93
C ILE A 105 -2.03 -18.54 -10.86
N PRO A 106 -3.10 -19.33 -10.62
CA PRO A 106 -3.49 -20.39 -11.54
C PRO A 106 -3.84 -19.85 -12.95
N ALA A 107 -4.52 -18.70 -13.03
CA ALA A 107 -4.85 -18.09 -14.30
C ALA A 107 -3.62 -17.65 -15.10
N GLY A 108 -2.61 -17.08 -14.41
CA GLY A 108 -1.34 -16.70 -15.02
C GLY A 108 -0.56 -17.93 -15.54
N ILE A 109 -0.45 -18.99 -14.72
CA ILE A 109 0.24 -20.22 -15.10
C ILE A 109 -0.45 -20.89 -16.31
N GLU A 110 -1.78 -21.00 -16.29
CA GLU A 110 -2.55 -21.59 -17.40
C GLU A 110 -2.41 -20.78 -18.69
N ALA A 111 -2.48 -19.45 -18.59
CA ALA A 111 -2.34 -18.54 -19.72
C ALA A 111 -0.87 -18.36 -20.17
N LYS A 112 0.10 -18.82 -19.38
CA LYS A 112 1.56 -18.56 -19.54
C LYS A 112 1.86 -17.06 -19.55
N VAL A 113 1.28 -16.37 -18.61
CA VAL A 113 1.40 -14.94 -18.39
C VAL A 113 2.01 -14.72 -17.00
N PRO A 114 3.11 -13.99 -16.85
CA PRO A 114 3.71 -13.75 -15.55
C PRO A 114 2.75 -13.01 -14.62
N VAL A 115 2.76 -13.43 -13.34
CA VAL A 115 2.05 -12.77 -12.26
C VAL A 115 3.07 -12.05 -11.39
N ILE A 116 2.91 -10.73 -11.22
CA ILE A 116 3.85 -9.89 -10.47
C ILE A 116 3.13 -9.25 -9.28
N VAL A 117 3.69 -9.43 -8.09
CA VAL A 117 3.24 -8.80 -6.85
C VAL A 117 4.37 -7.94 -6.31
N GLY A 118 4.13 -6.62 -6.23
CA GLY A 118 5.02 -5.66 -5.58
C GLY A 118 4.66 -5.46 -4.12
N THR A 119 5.60 -4.95 -3.35
CA THR A 119 5.45 -4.54 -1.93
C THR A 119 4.69 -5.57 -1.09
N ALA A 120 5.11 -6.85 -1.18
CA ALA A 120 4.43 -7.98 -0.54
C ALA A 120 4.09 -7.71 0.93
N GLY A 121 2.87 -8.09 1.34
CA GLY A 121 2.35 -7.92 2.70
C GLY A 121 2.17 -6.46 3.14
N GLY A 122 2.21 -5.50 2.21
CA GLY A 122 1.92 -4.09 2.44
C GLY A 122 3.13 -3.21 2.71
N SER A 123 4.24 -3.76 3.22
CA SER A 123 5.45 -2.96 3.54
C SER A 123 6.75 -3.58 3.01
N GLY A 124 6.73 -4.83 2.55
CA GLY A 124 7.81 -5.45 1.83
C GLY A 124 9.07 -5.83 2.61
N ALA A 125 9.10 -5.75 3.95
CA ALA A 125 10.17 -6.33 4.77
C ALA A 125 10.08 -7.86 4.77
N ARG A 126 11.13 -8.57 5.20
CA ARG A 126 11.18 -10.05 5.20
C ARG A 126 9.94 -10.72 5.79
N PRO A 127 9.41 -10.33 6.97
CA PRO A 127 8.21 -10.96 7.51
C PRO A 127 6.98 -10.77 6.61
N HIS A 128 6.89 -9.67 5.88
CA HIS A 128 5.79 -9.40 4.94
C HIS A 128 5.91 -10.26 3.69
N VAL A 129 7.13 -10.41 3.15
CA VAL A 129 7.40 -11.28 2.01
C VAL A 129 7.07 -12.72 2.39
N GLU A 130 7.56 -13.22 3.54
CA GLU A 130 7.33 -14.59 4.01
C GLU A 130 5.83 -14.87 4.23
N PHE A 131 5.08 -13.90 4.76
CA PHE A 131 3.63 -14.01 4.88
C PHE A 131 2.94 -14.32 3.53
N VAL A 132 3.36 -13.66 2.44
CA VAL A 132 2.81 -13.92 1.09
C VAL A 132 3.32 -15.24 0.54
N LEU A 133 4.58 -15.59 0.78
CA LEU A 133 5.16 -16.88 0.36
C LEU A 133 4.45 -18.07 0.99
N ASP A 134 4.09 -17.99 2.28
CA ASP A 134 3.32 -19.04 2.96
C ASP A 134 1.96 -19.25 2.31
N ILE A 135 1.29 -18.21 1.93
CA ILE A 135 0.01 -18.27 1.21
C ILE A 135 0.20 -18.95 -0.16
N ILE A 136 1.26 -18.58 -0.88
CA ILE A 136 1.54 -19.17 -2.21
C ILE A 136 1.89 -20.66 -2.10
N ARG A 137 2.68 -21.06 -1.10
CA ARG A 137 2.98 -22.47 -0.83
C ARG A 137 1.71 -23.29 -0.58
N GLU A 138 0.78 -22.73 0.19
CA GLU A 138 -0.53 -23.34 0.46
C GLU A 138 -1.34 -23.49 -0.83
N ILE A 139 -1.47 -22.43 -1.63
CA ILE A 139 -2.18 -22.45 -2.91
C ILE A 139 -1.55 -23.45 -3.89
N ALA A 140 -0.22 -23.45 -4.00
CA ALA A 140 0.50 -24.35 -4.87
C ALA A 140 0.21 -25.82 -4.52
N LYS A 141 0.25 -26.13 -3.22
CA LYS A 141 -0.04 -27.49 -2.70
C LYS A 141 -1.50 -27.88 -2.94
N GLU A 142 -2.45 -27.01 -2.60
CA GLU A 142 -3.89 -27.29 -2.75
C GLU A 142 -4.31 -27.51 -4.20
N LYS A 143 -3.65 -26.81 -5.13
CA LYS A 143 -4.00 -26.84 -6.56
C LYS A 143 -3.02 -27.69 -7.40
N GLY A 144 -1.97 -28.26 -6.80
CA GLY A 144 -0.97 -29.07 -7.50
C GLY A 144 -0.23 -28.30 -8.60
N LEU A 145 0.13 -27.02 -8.34
CA LEU A 145 0.71 -26.15 -9.36
C LEU A 145 2.20 -26.43 -9.59
N SER A 146 2.65 -26.21 -10.83
CA SER A 146 4.05 -26.25 -11.22
C SER A 146 4.43 -24.94 -11.89
N PHE A 147 5.40 -24.21 -11.31
CA PHE A 147 5.85 -22.90 -11.79
C PHE A 147 7.20 -22.52 -11.18
N LYS A 148 7.88 -21.56 -11.81
CA LYS A 148 9.09 -20.93 -11.28
C LYS A 148 8.73 -19.59 -10.65
N MET A 149 9.08 -19.43 -9.37
CA MET A 149 8.89 -18.18 -8.64
C MET A 149 10.22 -17.48 -8.41
N ALA A 150 10.24 -16.15 -8.60
CA ALA A 150 11.31 -15.28 -8.14
C ALA A 150 10.84 -14.50 -6.91
N VAL A 151 11.71 -14.42 -5.90
CA VAL A 151 11.52 -13.61 -4.70
C VAL A 151 12.60 -12.54 -4.69
N ILE A 152 12.20 -11.26 -4.69
CA ILE A 152 13.10 -10.11 -4.69
C ILE A 152 13.06 -9.45 -3.31
N GLU A 153 14.17 -9.46 -2.60
CA GLU A 153 14.28 -8.86 -1.27
C GLU A 153 14.56 -7.36 -1.36
N SER A 154 14.03 -6.59 -0.41
CA SER A 154 14.21 -5.13 -0.32
C SER A 154 14.63 -4.65 1.06
N GLU A 155 14.77 -5.54 2.03
CA GLU A 155 15.18 -5.20 3.39
C GLU A 155 16.70 -5.32 3.54
N PHE A 156 17.29 -4.34 4.20
CA PHE A 156 18.74 -4.22 4.36
C PHE A 156 19.18 -4.43 5.81
N GLU A 157 20.36 -5.04 5.96
CA GLU A 157 21.06 -5.11 7.24
C GLU A 157 21.55 -3.71 7.66
N LYS A 158 21.50 -3.42 8.95
CA LYS A 158 21.92 -2.14 9.51
C LYS A 158 23.37 -1.78 9.17
N ASP A 159 24.26 -2.76 9.19
CA ASP A 159 25.68 -2.54 8.91
C ASP A 159 25.91 -2.07 7.47
N PHE A 160 25.15 -2.60 6.51
CA PHE A 160 25.18 -2.11 5.12
C PHE A 160 24.78 -0.64 5.05
N ILE A 161 23.67 -0.26 5.67
CA ILE A 161 23.19 1.14 5.64
C ILE A 161 24.19 2.08 6.34
N LYS A 162 24.80 1.66 7.47
CA LYS A 162 25.84 2.44 8.13
C LYS A 162 27.08 2.63 7.25
N GLU A 163 27.47 1.59 6.50
CA GLU A 163 28.58 1.69 5.55
C GLU A 163 28.27 2.70 4.43
N GLU A 164 27.08 2.64 3.83
CA GLU A 164 26.66 3.59 2.80
C GLU A 164 26.51 5.02 3.36
N LEU A 165 26.10 5.16 4.62
CA LEU A 165 26.04 6.44 5.31
C LEU A 165 27.46 7.05 5.48
N ARG A 166 28.46 6.25 5.89
CA ARG A 166 29.86 6.68 6.00
C ARG A 166 30.45 7.09 4.65
N LYS A 167 30.01 6.46 3.55
CA LYS A 167 30.38 6.82 2.17
C LYS A 167 29.68 8.09 1.66
N GLY A 168 28.75 8.67 2.42
CA GLY A 168 27.97 9.85 2.02
C GLY A 168 26.92 9.57 0.93
N LYS A 169 26.51 8.29 0.77
CA LYS A 169 25.54 7.86 -0.22
C LYS A 169 24.08 7.93 0.26
N VAL A 170 23.85 8.16 1.56
CA VAL A 170 22.50 8.30 2.15
C VAL A 170 22.18 9.78 2.36
N ASN A 171 21.18 10.28 1.65
CA ASN A 171 20.81 11.69 1.66
C ASN A 171 19.36 11.86 2.14
N PRO A 172 19.03 12.91 2.92
CA PRO A 172 17.68 13.13 3.39
C PRO A 172 16.73 13.46 2.22
N LEU A 173 15.53 12.88 2.26
CA LEU A 173 14.41 13.27 1.40
C LEU A 173 13.55 14.26 2.18
N ALA A 174 13.45 15.51 1.70
CA ALA A 174 12.72 16.56 2.40
C ALA A 174 11.26 16.12 2.73
N PRO A 175 10.75 16.38 3.94
CA PRO A 175 11.33 17.25 5.00
C PRO A 175 12.23 16.51 6.02
N ALA A 176 12.68 15.28 5.73
CA ALA A 176 13.52 14.51 6.65
C ALA A 176 14.85 15.24 6.95
N LYS A 177 15.36 15.06 8.18
CA LYS A 177 16.67 15.58 8.60
C LYS A 177 17.74 14.54 8.29
N PRO A 178 19.02 14.95 8.16
CA PRO A 178 20.13 13.99 8.10
C PRO A 178 20.11 13.02 9.29
N ILE A 179 20.46 11.76 9.04
CA ILE A 179 20.54 10.71 10.07
C ILE A 179 22.00 10.34 10.37
N GLY A 180 22.20 9.72 11.54
CA GLY A 180 23.44 9.11 11.96
C GLY A 180 23.29 7.60 12.17
N GLU A 181 24.39 6.94 12.58
CA GLU A 181 24.38 5.49 12.83
C GLU A 181 23.41 5.11 13.95
N LYS A 182 23.18 5.99 14.92
CA LYS A 182 22.21 5.77 16.00
C LYS A 182 20.79 5.60 15.45
N ASP A 183 20.39 6.42 14.48
CA ASP A 183 19.05 6.31 13.87
C ASP A 183 18.90 4.97 13.14
N VAL A 184 19.98 4.49 12.52
CA VAL A 184 20.01 3.16 11.88
C VAL A 184 19.92 2.05 12.93
N ASP A 185 20.61 2.19 14.07
CA ASP A 185 20.56 1.21 15.17
C ASP A 185 19.16 1.13 15.80
N GLU A 186 18.46 2.24 15.91
CA GLU A 186 17.10 2.31 16.46
C GLU A 186 16.03 1.76 15.50
N ALA A 187 16.33 1.69 14.20
CA ALA A 187 15.38 1.17 13.22
C ALA A 187 15.10 -0.33 13.46
N VAL A 188 13.84 -0.73 13.36
CA VAL A 188 13.38 -2.14 13.44
C VAL A 188 13.53 -2.82 12.10
N HIS A 189 13.04 -2.19 11.05
CA HIS A 189 13.15 -2.61 9.67
C HIS A 189 13.59 -1.43 8.80
N ILE A 190 14.42 -1.70 7.79
CA ILE A 190 14.86 -0.72 6.79
C ILE A 190 14.69 -1.36 5.42
N VAL A 191 13.82 -0.79 4.59
CA VAL A 191 13.52 -1.26 3.24
C VAL A 191 13.83 -0.19 2.20
N ALA A 192 14.11 -0.60 0.97
CA ALA A 192 14.23 0.34 -0.16
C ALA A 192 13.25 0.03 -1.27
N GLN A 193 12.84 1.06 -2.00
CA GLN A 193 11.95 0.92 -3.15
C GLN A 193 12.69 0.31 -4.35
N ILE A 194 12.33 -0.93 -4.70
CA ILE A 194 12.83 -1.65 -5.88
C ILE A 194 12.34 -0.93 -7.15
N GLY A 195 13.28 -0.58 -8.05
CA GLY A 195 12.99 -0.14 -9.40
C GLY A 195 12.59 -1.29 -10.32
N GLU A 196 12.55 -1.04 -11.63
CA GLU A 196 12.17 -2.06 -12.62
C GLU A 196 13.26 -3.09 -12.91
N GLU A 197 14.53 -2.80 -12.66
CA GLU A 197 15.67 -3.61 -13.08
C GLU A 197 15.68 -5.02 -12.47
N PRO A 198 15.44 -5.23 -11.15
CA PRO A 198 15.34 -6.57 -10.56
C PRO A 198 14.15 -7.38 -11.10
N TYR A 199 13.02 -6.74 -11.39
CA TYR A 199 11.88 -7.40 -12.03
C TYR A 199 12.20 -7.85 -13.45
N ILE A 200 12.89 -7.00 -14.23
CA ILE A 200 13.35 -7.33 -15.58
C ILE A 200 14.25 -8.56 -15.53
N LYS A 201 15.21 -8.58 -14.59
CA LYS A 201 16.10 -9.73 -14.38
C LYS A 201 15.34 -11.00 -14.07
N ALA A 202 14.35 -10.95 -13.17
CA ALA A 202 13.50 -12.08 -12.81
C ALA A 202 12.70 -12.61 -14.03
N LEU A 203 12.16 -11.70 -14.85
CA LEU A 203 11.45 -12.03 -16.09
C LEU A 203 12.38 -12.64 -17.16
N GLU A 204 13.62 -12.18 -17.27
CA GLU A 204 14.63 -12.73 -18.18
C GLU A 204 15.04 -14.15 -17.80
N GLU A 205 15.11 -14.43 -16.52
CA GLU A 205 15.37 -15.77 -15.96
C GLU A 205 14.14 -16.70 -16.02
N GLY A 206 13.02 -16.21 -16.57
CA GLY A 206 11.82 -17.00 -16.85
C GLY A 206 10.97 -17.30 -15.61
N ALA A 207 10.87 -16.38 -14.67
CA ALA A 207 9.92 -16.50 -13.57
C ALA A 207 8.47 -16.39 -14.07
N ASP A 208 7.62 -17.32 -13.64
CA ASP A 208 6.17 -17.32 -13.89
C ASP A 208 5.44 -16.45 -12.84
N VAL A 209 5.97 -16.40 -11.62
CA VAL A 209 5.47 -15.61 -10.51
C VAL A 209 6.63 -14.82 -9.91
N ILE A 210 6.43 -13.53 -9.65
CA ILE A 210 7.41 -12.67 -9.00
C ILE A 210 6.78 -12.04 -7.77
N ILE A 211 7.41 -12.26 -6.61
CA ILE A 211 7.03 -11.65 -5.34
C ILE A 211 8.17 -10.76 -4.90
N ALA A 212 7.89 -9.48 -4.73
CA ALA A 212 8.90 -8.51 -4.38
C ALA A 212 8.61 -7.82 -3.04
N GLY A 213 9.68 -7.45 -2.35
CA GLY A 213 9.65 -6.58 -1.19
C GLY A 213 9.20 -5.16 -1.55
N ARG A 214 9.56 -4.17 -0.74
CA ARG A 214 9.14 -2.78 -0.96
C ARG A 214 9.55 -2.29 -2.35
N SER A 215 8.60 -1.85 -3.10
CA SER A 215 8.76 -1.52 -4.52
C SER A 215 8.39 -0.07 -4.79
N TYR A 216 8.93 0.49 -5.86
CA TYR A 216 8.34 1.64 -6.50
C TYR A 216 7.13 1.15 -7.29
N ASP A 217 5.94 1.49 -6.84
CA ASP A 217 4.69 0.87 -7.23
C ASP A 217 4.49 0.79 -8.77
N PRO A 218 4.82 1.84 -9.57
CA PRO A 218 4.79 1.77 -11.03
C PRO A 218 5.69 0.69 -11.65
N SER A 219 6.82 0.33 -11.00
CA SER A 219 7.79 -0.63 -11.55
C SER A 219 7.21 -2.02 -11.71
N VAL A 220 6.26 -2.40 -10.87
CA VAL A 220 5.52 -3.69 -10.91
C VAL A 220 4.83 -3.89 -12.26
N PHE A 221 4.30 -2.82 -12.83
CA PHE A 221 3.58 -2.79 -14.11
C PHE A 221 4.49 -2.45 -15.30
N ALA A 222 5.54 -1.68 -15.06
CA ALA A 222 6.42 -1.16 -16.11
C ALA A 222 7.53 -2.14 -16.52
N ALA A 223 7.92 -3.09 -15.66
CA ALA A 223 9.08 -3.95 -15.87
C ALA A 223 8.98 -4.79 -17.16
N LEU A 224 7.86 -5.47 -17.39
CA LEU A 224 7.68 -6.26 -18.62
C LEU A 224 7.67 -5.38 -19.87
N PRO A 225 6.93 -4.28 -19.95
CA PRO A 225 7.03 -3.34 -21.06
C PRO A 225 8.44 -2.86 -21.37
N ILE A 226 9.18 -2.43 -20.36
CA ILE A 226 10.55 -1.94 -20.53
C ILE A 226 11.47 -3.06 -21.06
N LYS A 227 11.35 -4.28 -20.51
CA LYS A 227 12.05 -5.49 -20.99
C LYS A 227 11.78 -5.76 -22.49
N GLU A 228 10.54 -5.58 -22.94
CA GLU A 228 10.15 -5.79 -24.34
C GLU A 228 10.48 -4.57 -25.25
N GLY A 229 11.12 -3.53 -24.72
CA GLY A 229 11.64 -2.39 -25.48
C GLY A 229 10.64 -1.26 -25.71
N PHE A 230 9.59 -1.16 -24.90
CA PHE A 230 8.69 -0.01 -24.90
C PHE A 230 9.31 1.20 -24.19
N PRO A 231 8.88 2.45 -24.52
CA PRO A 231 9.44 3.66 -23.92
C PRO A 231 9.22 3.70 -22.40
N LYS A 232 10.31 3.85 -21.64
CA LYS A 232 10.31 3.84 -20.17
C LYS A 232 9.35 4.89 -19.58
N GLY A 233 9.29 6.10 -20.16
CA GLY A 233 8.40 7.17 -19.67
C GLY A 233 6.92 6.82 -19.77
N LEU A 234 6.50 6.22 -20.87
CA LEU A 234 5.12 5.75 -21.05
C LEU A 234 4.82 4.54 -20.17
N ALA A 235 5.75 3.58 -20.07
CA ALA A 235 5.58 2.38 -19.25
C ALA A 235 5.41 2.72 -17.76
N ILE A 236 6.27 3.59 -17.19
CA ILE A 236 6.19 4.01 -15.80
C ILE A 236 4.93 4.88 -15.56
N HIS A 237 4.57 5.77 -16.51
CA HIS A 237 3.35 6.57 -16.35
C HIS A 237 2.09 5.69 -16.37
N LEU A 238 2.01 4.72 -17.27
CA LEU A 238 0.93 3.72 -17.25
C LEU A 238 0.91 2.97 -15.92
N GLY A 239 2.08 2.54 -15.42
CA GLY A 239 2.22 1.88 -14.12
C GLY A 239 1.72 2.75 -12.97
N LYS A 240 2.03 4.06 -12.97
CA LYS A 240 1.54 5.03 -11.95
C LYS A 240 0.02 5.10 -11.89
N ILE A 241 -0.67 4.85 -12.98
CA ILE A 241 -2.13 4.84 -13.00
C ILE A 241 -2.66 3.46 -12.62
N LEU A 242 -2.05 2.39 -13.14
CA LEU A 242 -2.49 1.01 -12.92
C LEU A 242 -2.26 0.50 -11.49
N GLU A 243 -1.29 1.07 -10.75
CA GLU A 243 -1.01 0.67 -9.36
C GLU A 243 -2.24 0.79 -8.45
N CYS A 244 -3.11 1.76 -8.74
CA CYS A 244 -4.36 1.98 -8.02
C CYS A 244 -5.58 1.36 -8.71
N ALA A 245 -5.37 0.52 -9.74
CA ALA A 245 -6.42 -0.16 -10.50
C ALA A 245 -7.57 0.79 -10.89
N ALA A 246 -8.83 0.43 -10.63
CA ALA A 246 -9.99 1.20 -11.04
C ALA A 246 -10.31 2.44 -10.17
N ILE A 247 -9.42 2.86 -9.26
CA ILE A 247 -9.57 4.16 -8.57
C ILE A 247 -9.55 5.31 -9.58
N CYS A 248 -8.79 5.18 -10.66
CA CYS A 248 -8.72 6.17 -11.73
C CYS A 248 -9.98 6.24 -12.63
N ALA A 249 -10.95 5.35 -12.46
CA ALA A 249 -12.22 5.35 -13.19
C ALA A 249 -13.32 6.14 -12.47
N LEU A 250 -14.49 6.26 -13.09
CA LEU A 250 -15.70 6.89 -12.55
C LEU A 250 -16.89 5.92 -12.60
N PRO A 251 -17.53 5.61 -11.46
CA PRO A 251 -17.07 5.86 -10.11
C PRO A 251 -15.79 5.09 -9.79
N GLY A 252 -14.86 5.67 -8.98
CA GLY A 252 -13.59 5.01 -8.61
C GLY A 252 -13.80 3.84 -7.67
N SER A 253 -12.91 2.82 -7.74
CA SER A 253 -12.87 1.70 -6.80
C SER A 253 -11.49 1.09 -6.69
N GLY A 254 -11.01 0.88 -5.47
CA GLY A 254 -9.80 0.11 -5.21
C GLY A 254 -10.00 -1.41 -5.34
N SER A 255 -11.24 -1.87 -5.46
CA SER A 255 -11.60 -3.31 -5.50
C SER A 255 -12.20 -3.67 -6.87
N ASP A 256 -11.57 -3.26 -7.95
CA ASP A 256 -11.98 -3.61 -9.32
C ASP A 256 -10.79 -3.54 -10.29
N CYS A 257 -10.87 -4.33 -11.36
CA CYS A 257 -9.79 -4.47 -12.33
C CYS A 257 -9.71 -3.29 -13.30
N MET A 258 -8.47 -3.01 -13.73
CA MET A 258 -8.16 -2.03 -14.76
C MET A 258 -7.28 -2.65 -15.84
N PHE A 259 -7.39 -2.18 -17.07
CA PHE A 259 -6.63 -2.69 -18.19
C PHE A 259 -5.87 -1.57 -18.90
N GLY A 260 -4.58 -1.84 -19.19
CA GLY A 260 -3.70 -0.93 -19.91
C GLY A 260 -3.21 -1.54 -21.23
N TYR A 261 -3.24 -0.77 -22.30
CA TYR A 261 -2.68 -1.07 -23.61
C TYR A 261 -1.53 -0.09 -23.86
N LEU A 262 -0.31 -0.57 -23.89
CA LEU A 262 0.87 0.27 -24.14
C LEU A 262 1.35 0.08 -25.57
N HIS A 263 1.54 1.18 -26.27
CA HIS A 263 2.15 1.28 -27.58
C HIS A 263 3.49 2.04 -27.50
N HIS A 264 4.16 2.24 -28.65
CA HIS A 264 5.44 2.97 -28.66
C HIS A 264 5.28 4.49 -28.49
N ASP A 265 4.13 5.05 -28.81
CA ASP A 265 3.88 6.50 -28.79
C ASP A 265 2.84 6.92 -27.74
N ASP A 266 2.04 5.99 -27.24
CA ASP A 266 0.95 6.24 -26.31
C ASP A 266 0.61 5.01 -25.45
N PHE A 267 -0.31 5.19 -24.53
CA PHE A 267 -1.04 4.08 -23.89
C PHE A 267 -2.53 4.40 -23.78
N VAL A 268 -3.35 3.35 -23.70
CA VAL A 268 -4.80 3.45 -23.52
C VAL A 268 -5.20 2.74 -22.23
N LEU A 269 -6.11 3.33 -21.49
CA LEU A 269 -6.69 2.80 -20.24
C LEU A 269 -8.16 2.48 -20.42
N GLU A 270 -8.58 1.32 -19.90
CA GLU A 270 -9.93 0.80 -19.96
C GLU A 270 -10.31 0.14 -18.64
N PRO A 271 -11.41 0.57 -17.95
CA PRO A 271 -11.96 -0.18 -16.83
C PRO A 271 -12.69 -1.41 -17.36
N LEU A 272 -12.61 -2.52 -16.64
CA LEU A 272 -13.16 -3.80 -17.08
C LEU A 272 -14.63 -4.01 -16.68
N SER A 273 -15.10 -3.25 -15.70
CA SER A 273 -16.51 -3.23 -15.30
C SER A 273 -17.33 -2.28 -16.17
N SER A 274 -18.46 -2.75 -16.68
CA SER A 274 -19.42 -1.92 -17.42
C SER A 274 -20.07 -0.80 -16.59
N ALA A 275 -19.96 -0.88 -15.26
CA ALA A 275 -20.45 0.16 -14.34
C ALA A 275 -19.50 1.35 -14.22
N ARG A 276 -18.32 1.31 -14.85
CA ARG A 276 -17.26 2.31 -14.74
C ARG A 276 -16.84 2.84 -16.10
N LYS A 277 -16.30 4.06 -16.10
CA LYS A 277 -15.71 4.66 -17.30
C LYS A 277 -14.46 5.46 -16.95
N CYS A 278 -13.50 5.53 -17.86
CA CYS A 278 -12.42 6.49 -17.80
C CYS A 278 -12.81 7.78 -18.52
N THR A 279 -12.44 8.91 -17.93
CA THR A 279 -12.54 10.23 -18.54
C THR A 279 -11.17 10.89 -18.54
N THR A 280 -10.94 11.84 -19.44
CA THR A 280 -9.67 12.61 -19.45
C THR A 280 -9.40 13.25 -18.09
N LEU A 281 -10.45 13.77 -17.42
CA LEU A 281 -10.31 14.37 -16.09
C LEU A 281 -9.94 13.33 -15.03
N SER A 282 -10.58 12.15 -15.02
CA SER A 282 -10.28 11.13 -14.01
C SER A 282 -8.86 10.56 -14.15
N ILE A 283 -8.39 10.35 -15.36
CA ILE A 283 -7.04 9.84 -15.64
C ILE A 283 -5.98 10.92 -15.37
N ALA A 284 -6.21 12.17 -15.79
CA ALA A 284 -5.30 13.27 -15.48
C ALA A 284 -5.22 13.53 -13.96
N GLY A 285 -6.37 13.54 -13.29
CA GLY A 285 -6.43 13.67 -11.82
C GLY A 285 -5.66 12.57 -11.12
N HIS A 286 -5.80 11.31 -11.57
CA HIS A 286 -5.09 10.18 -10.98
C HIS A 286 -3.58 10.19 -11.28
N THR A 287 -3.15 10.70 -12.44
CA THR A 287 -1.73 10.95 -12.73
C THR A 287 -1.06 11.82 -11.66
N LEU A 288 -1.81 12.77 -11.09
CA LEU A 288 -1.32 13.72 -10.09
C LEU A 288 -1.56 13.24 -8.64
N TYR A 289 -2.20 12.09 -8.47
CA TYR A 289 -2.47 11.53 -7.14
C TYR A 289 -1.16 11.34 -6.36
N GLU A 290 -1.12 11.87 -5.13
CA GLU A 290 0.06 11.86 -4.23
C GLU A 290 1.31 12.55 -4.79
N LYS A 291 1.18 13.47 -5.73
CA LYS A 291 2.32 14.19 -6.32
C LYS A 291 2.33 15.65 -5.92
N THR A 292 3.51 16.13 -5.52
CA THR A 292 3.75 17.53 -5.15
C THR A 292 4.10 18.41 -6.35
N ASN A 293 4.59 17.80 -7.44
CA ASN A 293 4.89 18.49 -8.69
C ASN A 293 4.02 17.92 -9.82
N PRO A 294 3.23 18.75 -10.54
CA PRO A 294 2.33 18.27 -11.57
C PRO A 294 3.01 17.89 -12.88
N TYR A 295 4.30 18.22 -13.06
CA TYR A 295 5.01 18.01 -14.33
C TYR A 295 6.18 17.04 -14.22
N ILE A 296 6.78 16.91 -13.04
CA ILE A 296 7.95 16.07 -12.82
C ILE A 296 7.66 15.08 -11.70
N LEU A 297 7.60 13.81 -12.04
CA LEU A 297 7.32 12.73 -11.08
C LEU A 297 8.62 11.93 -10.83
N PRO A 298 9.34 12.19 -9.73
CA PRO A 298 10.56 11.45 -9.40
C PRO A 298 10.29 9.97 -9.11
N GLY A 299 11.26 9.13 -9.49
CA GLY A 299 11.28 7.69 -9.21
C GLY A 299 12.72 7.16 -9.28
N PRO A 300 12.93 5.83 -9.14
CA PRO A 300 14.24 5.23 -9.27
C PRO A 300 14.93 5.57 -10.59
N GLY A 301 16.18 6.01 -10.50
CA GLY A 301 17.03 6.33 -11.65
C GLY A 301 16.63 7.56 -12.47
N GLY A 302 15.57 8.31 -12.11
CA GLY A 302 15.19 9.50 -12.87
C GLY A 302 13.82 10.04 -12.51
N ALA A 303 13.17 10.68 -13.49
CA ALA A 303 11.83 11.23 -13.32
C ALA A 303 11.01 11.12 -14.60
N ILE A 304 9.69 11.03 -14.49
CA ILE A 304 8.77 11.20 -15.61
C ILE A 304 8.54 12.69 -15.81
N ASN A 305 8.74 13.17 -17.03
CA ASN A 305 8.40 14.52 -17.44
C ASN A 305 7.07 14.51 -18.22
N LEU A 306 6.10 15.25 -17.72
CA LEU A 306 4.72 15.33 -18.22
C LEU A 306 4.42 16.63 -18.98
N HIS A 307 5.38 17.51 -19.23
CA HIS A 307 5.13 18.79 -19.90
C HIS A 307 4.45 18.66 -21.28
N GLU A 308 4.73 17.57 -21.99
CA GLU A 308 4.12 17.28 -23.30
C GLU A 308 2.98 16.25 -23.22
N CYS A 309 2.58 15.89 -21.99
CA CYS A 309 1.56 14.87 -21.78
C CYS A 309 0.19 15.34 -22.29
N LYS A 310 -0.50 14.46 -23.01
CA LYS A 310 -1.85 14.71 -23.53
C LYS A 310 -2.77 13.59 -23.12
N PHE A 311 -4.00 13.96 -22.79
CA PHE A 311 -5.08 13.05 -22.42
C PHE A 311 -6.23 13.22 -23.44
N GLU A 312 -6.58 12.15 -24.13
CA GLU A 312 -7.57 12.16 -25.21
C GLU A 312 -8.63 11.08 -24.96
N GLN A 313 -9.91 11.46 -25.03
CA GLN A 313 -11.00 10.50 -24.97
C GLN A 313 -11.04 9.69 -26.28
N VAL A 314 -10.92 8.36 -26.20
CA VAL A 314 -10.94 7.46 -27.37
C VAL A 314 -12.37 7.08 -27.74
N ASP A 315 -13.14 6.70 -26.71
CA ASP A 315 -14.55 6.37 -26.79
C ASP A 315 -15.23 6.71 -25.44
N ASP A 316 -16.46 6.30 -25.21
CA ASP A 316 -17.20 6.60 -23.98
C ASP A 316 -16.55 6.06 -22.70
N ASN A 317 -15.59 5.14 -22.83
CA ASN A 317 -15.01 4.38 -21.72
C ASN A 317 -13.48 4.41 -21.64
N LYS A 318 -12.77 4.80 -22.70
CA LYS A 318 -11.31 4.68 -22.81
C LYS A 318 -10.64 6.04 -22.98
N VAL A 319 -9.47 6.16 -22.34
CA VAL A 319 -8.63 7.35 -22.45
C VAL A 319 -7.26 6.96 -22.96
N ARG A 320 -6.78 7.68 -23.98
CA ARG A 320 -5.39 7.63 -24.49
C ARG A 320 -4.56 8.67 -23.77
N VAL A 321 -3.33 8.30 -23.43
CA VAL A 321 -2.32 9.18 -22.86
C VAL A 321 -1.05 9.09 -23.66
N SER A 322 -0.46 10.23 -24.02
CA SER A 322 0.76 10.31 -24.81
C SER A 322 1.70 11.39 -24.28
N GLY A 323 2.96 11.43 -24.75
CA GLY A 323 3.91 12.52 -24.50
C GLY A 323 4.70 12.41 -23.19
N SER A 324 4.50 11.38 -22.37
CA SER A 324 5.26 11.14 -21.15
C SER A 324 6.69 10.70 -21.50
N LYS A 325 7.70 11.38 -20.92
CA LYS A 325 9.12 11.09 -21.17
C LYS A 325 9.83 10.76 -19.87
N PHE A 326 10.72 9.77 -19.91
CA PHE A 326 11.63 9.50 -18.79
C PHE A 326 12.90 10.32 -18.97
N VAL A 327 13.29 11.04 -17.92
CA VAL A 327 14.53 11.82 -17.86
C VAL A 327 15.42 11.16 -16.81
N PRO A 328 16.52 10.49 -17.20
CA PRO A 328 17.42 9.86 -16.25
C PRO A 328 18.16 10.92 -15.41
N THR A 329 18.52 10.57 -14.19
CA THR A 329 19.45 11.32 -13.36
C THR A 329 20.88 10.83 -13.57
N ASP A 330 21.88 11.68 -13.29
CA ASP A 330 23.30 11.31 -13.40
C ASP A 330 23.68 10.16 -12.47
N LYS A 331 22.99 10.06 -11.33
CA LYS A 331 23.16 9.02 -10.32
C LYS A 331 21.82 8.31 -10.12
N TYR A 332 21.88 7.00 -9.86
CA TYR A 332 20.69 6.22 -9.54
C TYR A 332 20.40 6.33 -8.04
N TYR A 333 19.16 6.63 -7.69
CA TYR A 333 18.71 6.69 -6.30
C TYR A 333 17.50 5.79 -6.09
N VAL A 334 17.46 5.15 -4.92
CA VAL A 334 16.28 4.48 -4.40
C VAL A 334 15.86 5.11 -3.08
N LYS A 335 14.57 5.11 -2.79
CA LYS A 335 14.04 5.63 -1.53
C LYS A 335 14.18 4.58 -0.44
N LEU A 336 14.80 4.96 0.69
CA LEU A 336 14.86 4.20 1.93
C LEU A 336 13.71 4.60 2.84
N GLU A 337 13.07 3.60 3.44
CA GLU A 337 12.05 3.74 4.47
C GLU A 337 12.45 2.87 5.66
N GLY A 338 12.56 3.47 6.85
CA GLY A 338 12.86 2.76 8.08
C GLY A 338 12.03 3.29 9.23
N VAL A 339 11.74 2.42 10.18
CA VAL A 339 10.86 2.72 11.31
C VAL A 339 11.51 2.31 12.62
N ARG A 340 11.31 3.11 13.69
CA ARG A 340 11.65 2.76 15.06
C ARG A 340 10.41 2.68 15.92
N ARG A 341 10.48 1.87 16.98
CA ARG A 341 9.45 1.82 18.02
C ARG A 341 9.60 3.01 18.95
N VAL A 342 8.50 3.71 19.22
CA VAL A 342 8.49 4.88 20.13
C VAL A 342 7.72 4.63 21.43
N GLY A 343 7.05 3.48 21.58
CA GLY A 343 6.34 3.13 22.80
C GLY A 343 5.15 2.21 22.56
N PHE A 344 4.20 2.28 23.49
CA PHE A 344 2.93 1.54 23.48
C PHE A 344 1.78 2.50 23.65
N ARG A 345 0.68 2.26 22.94
CA ARG A 345 -0.49 3.11 22.89
C ARG A 345 -1.67 2.50 23.64
N THR A 346 -2.36 3.35 24.38
CA THR A 346 -3.74 3.10 24.87
C THR A 346 -4.62 4.24 24.45
N MET A 347 -5.84 3.93 24.00
CA MET A 347 -6.85 4.91 23.63
C MET A 347 -8.14 4.69 24.38
N SER A 348 -8.85 5.78 24.70
CA SER A 348 -10.19 5.75 25.29
C SER A 348 -11.10 6.72 24.53
N PRO A 349 -12.02 6.20 23.66
CA PRO A 349 -13.01 7.03 22.99
C PRO A 349 -14.16 7.37 23.92
N ALA A 350 -14.61 8.63 23.92
CA ALA A 350 -15.72 9.10 24.70
C ALA A 350 -16.46 10.24 24.00
N ALA A 351 -17.77 10.28 24.12
CA ALA A 351 -18.59 11.36 23.55
C ALA A 351 -19.06 12.35 24.62
N VAL A 352 -19.30 13.58 24.18
CA VAL A 352 -19.83 14.67 25.01
C VAL A 352 -20.97 15.36 24.26
N LYS A 353 -22.07 15.61 24.96
CA LYS A 353 -23.23 16.31 24.42
C LYS A 353 -23.62 17.56 25.24
N ASP A 354 -23.04 17.76 26.43
CA ASP A 354 -23.31 18.95 27.22
C ASP A 354 -22.78 20.21 26.53
N PRO A 355 -23.64 21.19 26.21
CA PRO A 355 -23.22 22.37 25.44
C PRO A 355 -22.24 23.27 26.20
N ILE A 356 -22.27 23.27 27.53
CA ILE A 356 -21.33 24.03 28.35
C ILE A 356 -19.95 23.38 28.28
N MET A 357 -19.89 22.04 28.42
CA MET A 357 -18.65 21.30 28.27
C MET A 357 -18.06 21.47 26.87
N ILE A 358 -18.90 21.39 25.82
CA ILE A 358 -18.47 21.58 24.42
C ILE A 358 -17.83 22.94 24.22
N SER A 359 -18.44 24.01 24.76
CA SER A 359 -17.91 25.36 24.66
C SER A 359 -16.56 25.56 25.37
N LYS A 360 -16.31 24.80 26.45
CA LYS A 360 -15.10 24.85 27.29
C LYS A 360 -14.11 23.69 27.02
N ILE A 361 -14.31 22.91 25.98
CA ILE A 361 -13.59 21.65 25.79
C ILE A 361 -12.07 21.80 25.71
N ASP A 362 -11.56 22.87 25.06
CA ASP A 362 -10.12 23.13 24.96
C ASP A 362 -9.53 23.44 26.35
N GLU A 363 -10.21 24.27 27.16
CA GLU A 363 -9.80 24.61 28.52
C GLU A 363 -9.81 23.33 29.41
N ILE A 364 -10.85 22.52 29.29
CA ILE A 364 -11.01 21.29 30.09
C ILE A 364 -9.92 20.27 29.73
N THR A 365 -9.66 20.05 28.46
CA THR A 365 -8.62 19.10 28.01
C THR A 365 -7.22 19.53 28.46
N GLU A 366 -6.92 20.82 28.42
CA GLU A 366 -5.65 21.34 28.90
C GLU A 366 -5.51 21.23 30.44
N ALA A 367 -6.55 21.50 31.18
CA ALA A 367 -6.56 21.32 32.63
C ALA A 367 -6.45 19.84 33.03
N VAL A 368 -7.07 18.92 32.28
CA VAL A 368 -6.90 17.47 32.48
C VAL A 368 -5.47 17.07 32.18
N ARG A 369 -4.85 17.54 31.10
CA ARG A 369 -3.45 17.30 30.73
C ARG A 369 -2.52 17.70 31.87
N ALA A 370 -2.62 18.94 32.33
CA ALA A 370 -1.78 19.46 33.41
C ALA A 370 -1.92 18.63 34.70
N ARG A 371 -3.13 18.18 35.01
CA ARG A 371 -3.36 17.31 36.18
C ARG A 371 -2.72 15.92 36.03
N VAL A 372 -2.76 15.35 34.84
CA VAL A 372 -2.11 14.07 34.54
C VAL A 372 -0.59 14.22 34.69
N GLU A 373 0.00 15.23 34.07
CA GLU A 373 1.44 15.51 34.15
C GLU A 373 1.92 15.70 35.59
N ASP A 374 1.22 16.53 36.40
CA ASP A 374 1.55 16.73 37.81
C ASP A 374 1.44 15.42 38.63
N ASN A 375 0.42 14.61 38.35
CA ASN A 375 0.26 13.33 39.04
C ASN A 375 1.40 12.37 38.75
N PHE A 376 1.74 12.16 37.48
CA PHE A 376 2.76 11.18 37.07
C PHE A 376 4.19 11.65 37.35
N LYS A 377 4.45 12.95 37.33
CA LYS A 377 5.73 13.53 37.74
C LYS A 377 6.11 13.13 39.17
N LYS A 378 5.15 13.00 40.08
CA LYS A 378 5.38 12.57 41.47
C LYS A 378 5.90 11.14 41.59
N TYR A 379 5.67 10.32 40.55
CA TYR A 379 6.15 8.94 40.46
C TYR A 379 7.38 8.81 39.53
N GLY A 380 7.96 9.95 39.10
CA GLY A 380 9.13 9.96 38.21
C GLY A 380 8.82 9.59 36.75
N ILE A 381 7.54 9.54 36.37
CA ILE A 381 7.10 9.27 34.98
C ILE A 381 6.87 10.61 34.31
N THR A 382 7.79 11.01 33.44
CA THR A 382 7.76 12.30 32.74
C THR A 382 7.85 12.18 31.23
N ASP A 383 8.29 11.00 30.72
CA ASP A 383 8.45 10.73 29.29
C ASP A 383 7.24 9.92 28.82
N PHE A 384 6.20 10.63 28.41
CA PHE A 384 4.98 10.07 27.79
C PHE A 384 4.31 11.13 26.93
N PHE A 385 3.56 10.66 25.96
CA PHE A 385 2.69 11.48 25.14
C PHE A 385 1.25 11.32 25.60
N LEU A 386 0.52 12.44 25.75
CA LEU A 386 -0.92 12.48 26.04
C LEU A 386 -1.60 13.44 25.08
N ASP A 387 -2.59 12.98 24.36
CA ASP A 387 -3.33 13.78 23.40
C ASP A 387 -4.85 13.59 23.53
N PHE A 388 -5.59 14.61 23.13
CA PHE A 388 -7.05 14.62 23.05
C PHE A 388 -7.46 15.00 21.61
N LYS A 389 -7.82 14.00 20.80
CA LYS A 389 -8.33 14.23 19.45
C LYS A 389 -9.84 14.49 19.51
N ILE A 390 -10.24 15.73 19.23
CA ILE A 390 -11.63 16.21 19.39
C ILE A 390 -12.30 16.26 18.01
N TYR A 391 -12.96 15.18 17.63
CA TYR A 391 -13.79 15.14 16.42
C TYR A 391 -15.08 15.95 16.61
N GLY A 392 -15.52 16.64 15.57
CA GLY A 392 -16.54 17.66 15.64
C GLY A 392 -15.97 19.08 15.85
N LYS A 393 -14.67 19.22 16.14
CA LYS A 393 -13.97 20.50 16.27
C LYS A 393 -12.63 20.50 15.52
N LYS A 394 -11.60 19.83 16.03
CA LYS A 394 -10.22 19.87 15.50
C LYS A 394 -9.61 18.47 15.25
N GLY A 395 -10.38 17.41 15.38
CA GLY A 395 -9.85 16.05 15.40
C GLY A 395 -9.11 15.61 14.14
N VAL A 396 -9.44 16.16 12.98
CA VAL A 396 -8.82 15.81 11.70
C VAL A 396 -7.59 16.70 11.40
N MET A 397 -7.71 17.99 11.62
CA MET A 397 -6.72 19.01 11.18
C MET A 397 -6.07 19.73 12.37
N ALA A 398 -5.80 19.02 13.45
CA ALA A 398 -5.37 19.61 14.74
C ALA A 398 -4.21 20.62 14.64
N MET A 399 -3.29 20.45 13.70
CA MET A 399 -2.13 21.32 13.51
C MET A 399 -2.41 22.56 12.63
N PHE A 400 -3.53 22.56 11.90
CA PHE A 400 -3.90 23.68 11.02
C PHE A 400 -4.97 24.52 11.69
N LYS A 401 -4.87 25.85 11.57
CA LYS A 401 -5.92 26.77 12.03
C LYS A 401 -7.20 26.44 11.27
N GLY A 402 -8.10 25.74 11.94
CA GLY A 402 -9.42 25.39 11.45
C GLY A 402 -10.48 26.38 11.95
N ILE A 403 -11.73 25.96 11.92
CA ILE A 403 -12.88 26.68 12.48
C ILE A 403 -12.65 26.84 13.99
N GLU A 404 -12.57 28.09 14.46
CA GLU A 404 -12.35 28.41 15.89
C GLU A 404 -13.54 28.01 16.76
N GLU A 405 -14.75 28.11 16.21
CA GLU A 405 -15.98 27.71 16.88
C GLU A 405 -16.55 26.42 16.28
N SER A 406 -16.85 25.45 17.13
CA SER A 406 -17.57 24.24 16.72
C SER A 406 -19.07 24.52 16.77
N HIS A 407 -19.77 24.18 15.69
CA HIS A 407 -21.23 24.19 15.62
C HIS A 407 -21.82 22.78 15.86
N SER A 408 -20.98 21.81 16.25
CA SER A 408 -21.43 20.47 16.56
C SER A 408 -22.18 20.43 17.90
N ASP A 409 -23.29 19.77 17.93
CA ASP A 409 -24.09 19.53 19.14
C ASP A 409 -23.62 18.31 19.95
N GLU A 410 -22.60 17.58 19.44
CA GLU A 410 -21.86 16.53 20.17
C GLU A 410 -20.43 16.43 19.66
N LEU A 411 -19.51 15.98 20.52
CA LEU A 411 -18.11 15.76 20.19
C LEU A 411 -17.71 14.32 20.51
N LEU A 412 -16.88 13.71 19.67
CA LEU A 412 -16.12 12.51 20.00
C LEU A 412 -14.70 12.91 20.40
N ILE A 413 -14.28 12.49 21.59
CA ILE A 413 -12.94 12.71 22.10
C ILE A 413 -12.23 11.36 22.15
N ILE A 414 -11.07 11.26 21.52
CA ILE A 414 -10.16 10.12 21.67
C ILE A 414 -9.03 10.57 22.60
N ILE A 415 -9.03 10.04 23.82
CA ILE A 415 -7.93 10.22 24.77
C ILE A 415 -6.86 9.21 24.39
N GLU A 416 -5.67 9.67 24.03
CA GLU A 416 -4.55 8.82 23.59
C GLU A 416 -3.37 9.02 24.53
N ALA A 417 -2.85 7.92 25.07
CA ALA A 417 -1.60 7.90 25.81
C ALA A 417 -0.58 6.97 25.15
N VAL A 418 0.66 7.44 25.00
CA VAL A 418 1.80 6.62 24.54
C VAL A 418 2.90 6.70 25.60
N ALA A 419 3.44 5.56 25.99
CA ALA A 419 4.50 5.46 26.99
C ALA A 419 5.45 4.27 26.65
N ASP A 420 6.52 4.13 27.41
CA ASP A 420 7.56 3.09 27.27
C ASP A 420 7.03 1.65 27.41
N SER A 421 5.93 1.47 28.15
CA SER A 421 5.27 0.17 28.30
C SER A 421 3.74 0.29 28.14
N GLN A 422 3.10 -0.84 27.77
CA GLN A 422 1.65 -0.90 27.65
C GLN A 422 0.96 -0.67 29.01
N GLU A 423 1.59 -1.08 30.10
CA GLU A 423 1.07 -0.89 31.45
C GLU A 423 1.07 0.59 31.83
N THR A 424 2.17 1.30 31.57
CA THR A 424 2.29 2.74 31.82
C THR A 424 1.29 3.52 30.97
N ALA A 425 1.19 3.19 29.67
CA ALA A 425 0.22 3.83 28.76
C ALA A 425 -1.24 3.61 29.22
N ASN A 426 -1.58 2.39 29.68
CA ASN A 426 -2.90 2.10 30.24
C ASN A 426 -3.19 2.94 31.48
N THR A 427 -2.22 3.03 32.40
CA THR A 427 -2.39 3.77 33.65
C THR A 427 -2.59 5.26 33.39
N ILE A 428 -1.81 5.85 32.49
CA ILE A 428 -1.94 7.26 32.10
C ILE A 428 -3.29 7.52 31.42
N CYS A 429 -3.67 6.71 30.43
CA CYS A 429 -4.95 6.86 29.72
C CYS A 429 -6.13 6.72 30.66
N SER A 430 -6.13 5.71 31.52
CA SER A 430 -7.19 5.48 32.51
C SER A 430 -7.33 6.61 33.50
N PHE A 431 -6.19 7.18 33.96
CA PHE A 431 -6.21 8.34 34.86
C PHE A 431 -6.74 9.60 34.14
N ALA A 432 -6.31 9.84 32.91
CA ALA A 432 -6.81 10.97 32.09
C ALA A 432 -8.32 10.85 31.86
N ARG A 433 -8.79 9.67 31.45
CA ARG A 433 -10.20 9.35 31.22
C ARG A 433 -11.03 9.56 32.50
N SER A 434 -10.57 9.04 33.64
CA SER A 434 -11.28 9.16 34.92
C SER A 434 -11.29 10.61 35.41
N THR A 435 -10.19 11.34 35.23
CA THR A 435 -10.11 12.77 35.55
C THR A 435 -11.12 13.56 34.71
N MET A 436 -11.19 13.32 33.42
CA MET A 436 -12.09 14.01 32.51
C MET A 436 -13.56 13.64 32.76
N LEU A 437 -13.85 12.38 33.09
CA LEU A 437 -15.19 11.88 33.39
C LEU A 437 -15.83 12.65 34.55
N HIS A 438 -15.03 13.06 35.54
CA HIS A 438 -15.52 13.74 36.75
C HIS A 438 -15.00 15.17 36.87
N PHE A 439 -14.43 15.75 35.79
CA PHE A 439 -13.89 17.10 35.79
C PHE A 439 -14.99 18.12 36.13
N GLY A 440 -14.73 18.99 37.08
CA GLY A 440 -15.62 20.10 37.47
C GLY A 440 -15.39 21.31 36.58
N TYR A 441 -16.44 21.88 36.07
CA TYR A 441 -16.42 23.16 35.33
C TYR A 441 -17.62 24.01 35.71
N GLU A 442 -17.51 25.31 35.54
CA GLU A 442 -18.59 26.23 35.82
C GLU A 442 -19.84 25.93 34.98
N GLY A 443 -20.99 25.81 35.65
CA GLY A 443 -22.27 25.47 35.04
C GLY A 443 -22.54 23.96 34.96
N ARG A 444 -21.63 23.11 35.45
CA ARG A 444 -21.86 21.67 35.51
C ARG A 444 -22.80 21.30 36.65
N TYR A 445 -23.82 20.49 36.34
CA TYR A 445 -24.65 19.81 37.33
C TYR A 445 -24.11 18.39 37.52
N SER A 446 -23.57 18.09 38.71
CA SER A 446 -22.88 16.82 39.01
C SER A 446 -23.85 15.64 39.27
N THR A 447 -24.82 15.43 38.38
CA THR A 447 -25.80 14.32 38.48
C THR A 447 -25.27 13.02 37.87
N SER A 448 -24.27 13.11 36.96
CA SER A 448 -23.63 11.98 36.28
C SER A 448 -22.20 12.31 35.87
N GLY A 449 -21.46 11.37 35.25
CA GLY A 449 -20.19 11.64 34.60
C GLY A 449 -20.35 12.49 33.31
N ASN A 450 -19.28 13.15 32.93
CA ASN A 450 -19.25 14.04 31.74
C ASN A 450 -19.23 13.30 30.42
N LEU A 451 -18.82 12.01 30.42
CA LEU A 451 -18.44 11.28 29.22
C LEU A 451 -19.42 10.13 28.96
N ALA A 452 -19.82 9.96 27.72
CA ALA A 452 -20.54 8.81 27.23
C ALA A 452 -19.57 7.86 26.50
N PHE A 453 -19.40 6.65 27.01
CA PHE A 453 -18.53 5.64 26.39
C PHE A 453 -19.31 4.79 25.40
N PRO A 454 -18.79 4.59 24.16
CA PRO A 454 -19.49 3.81 23.13
C PRO A 454 -19.53 2.30 23.45
N PHE A 455 -18.59 1.81 24.27
CA PHE A 455 -18.50 0.39 24.67
C PHE A 455 -17.74 0.21 25.99
N SER A 456 -17.75 -1.01 26.52
CA SER A 456 -16.96 -1.44 27.66
C SER A 456 -16.16 -2.71 27.31
N PRO A 457 -14.86 -2.81 27.68
CA PRO A 457 -14.05 -1.80 28.40
C PRO A 457 -13.77 -0.56 27.54
N SER A 458 -13.74 0.63 28.20
CA SER A 458 -13.53 1.91 27.49
C SER A 458 -12.09 2.15 27.08
N ASP A 459 -11.12 1.53 27.77
CA ASP A 459 -9.70 1.70 27.52
C ASP A 459 -9.19 0.58 26.60
N CYS A 460 -8.76 0.95 25.39
CA CYS A 460 -8.33 0.02 24.34
C CYS A 460 -6.79 -0.02 24.28
N LYS A 461 -6.21 -1.19 24.56
CA LYS A 461 -4.78 -1.45 24.37
C LYS A 461 -4.50 -1.60 22.88
N MET A 462 -3.72 -0.70 22.31
CA MET A 462 -3.42 -0.69 20.86
C MET A 462 -2.08 -1.34 20.53
N GLY A 463 -1.24 -1.62 21.54
CA GLY A 463 0.07 -2.21 21.36
C GLY A 463 1.14 -1.19 20.98
N GLU A 464 2.14 -1.65 20.24
CA GLU A 464 3.32 -0.89 19.88
C GLU A 464 3.01 0.27 18.94
N VAL A 465 3.77 1.36 19.08
CA VAL A 465 3.73 2.55 18.25
C VAL A 465 5.07 2.72 17.56
N TYR A 466 5.01 3.01 16.28
CA TYR A 466 6.19 3.23 15.45
C TYR A 466 6.15 4.60 14.80
N GLU A 467 7.32 5.12 14.43
CA GLU A 467 7.48 6.30 13.58
C GLU A 467 8.50 6.05 12.49
N PHE A 468 8.39 6.75 11.35
CA PHE A 468 9.44 6.76 10.34
C PHE A 468 10.63 7.56 10.87
N ASN A 469 11.76 6.89 11.08
CA ASN A 469 13.03 7.52 11.46
C ASN A 469 14.05 7.55 10.31
N ILE A 470 13.80 6.78 9.24
CA ILE A 470 14.57 6.82 8.00
C ILE A 470 13.61 7.10 6.85
N TYR A 471 13.82 8.22 6.15
CA TYR A 471 13.10 8.64 4.97
C TYR A 471 14.09 9.37 4.04
N HIS A 472 14.87 8.55 3.33
CA HIS A 472 16.10 9.02 2.70
C HIS A 472 16.23 8.46 1.29
N LEU A 473 17.18 9.00 0.53
CA LEU A 473 17.61 8.49 -0.76
C LEU A 473 18.95 7.80 -0.61
N LEU A 474 19.06 6.57 -1.08
CA LEU A 474 20.32 5.83 -1.22
C LEU A 474 20.81 5.93 -2.66
N GLU A 475 22.04 6.41 -2.84
CA GLU A 475 22.75 6.38 -4.12
C GLU A 475 23.22 4.95 -4.41
N VAL A 476 22.93 4.45 -5.60
CA VAL A 476 23.12 3.05 -6.00
C VAL A 476 23.95 2.97 -7.26
N ASP A 477 24.98 2.14 -7.27
CA ASP A 477 25.84 1.94 -8.44
C ASP A 477 25.22 0.93 -9.43
N ASP A 478 24.63 -0.17 -8.92
CA ASP A 478 23.93 -1.19 -9.70
C ASP A 478 22.62 -1.59 -9.03
N PRO A 479 21.48 -1.10 -9.54
CA PRO A 479 20.17 -1.38 -8.95
C PRO A 479 19.77 -2.86 -9.03
N THR A 480 20.32 -3.64 -9.97
CA THR A 480 20.01 -5.06 -10.09
C THR A 480 20.69 -5.89 -8.99
N SER A 481 21.96 -5.59 -8.70
CA SER A 481 22.73 -6.32 -7.69
C SER A 481 22.37 -5.90 -6.26
N LEU A 482 21.82 -4.70 -6.07
CA LEU A 482 21.39 -4.21 -4.77
C LEU A 482 20.29 -5.08 -4.14
N PHE A 483 19.39 -5.62 -4.96
CA PHE A 483 18.21 -6.38 -4.53
C PHE A 483 18.40 -7.87 -4.83
N PRO A 484 18.73 -8.72 -3.83
CA PRO A 484 18.90 -10.16 -4.03
C PRO A 484 17.63 -10.81 -4.58
N ILE A 485 17.83 -11.72 -5.55
CA ILE A 485 16.74 -12.49 -6.15
C ILE A 485 16.96 -13.96 -5.87
N THR A 486 16.01 -14.59 -5.18
CA THR A 486 15.99 -16.04 -4.95
C THR A 486 14.96 -16.69 -5.87
N TYR A 487 15.34 -17.82 -6.47
CA TYR A 487 14.43 -18.59 -7.34
C TYR A 487 13.98 -19.87 -6.65
N VAL A 488 12.68 -20.10 -6.69
CA VAL A 488 12.01 -21.28 -6.11
C VAL A 488 11.22 -21.97 -7.20
N ASN A 489 11.38 -23.29 -7.35
CA ASN A 489 10.60 -24.07 -8.29
C ASN A 489 9.54 -24.87 -7.54
N PHE A 490 8.32 -24.81 -8.02
CA PHE A 490 7.22 -25.67 -7.58
C PHE A 490 6.97 -26.76 -8.62
N ASP A 491 6.79 -28.00 -8.16
CA ASP A 491 6.40 -29.12 -9.00
C ASP A 491 5.28 -29.91 -8.33
N LYS A 492 4.09 -29.88 -8.94
CA LYS A 492 2.86 -30.47 -8.40
C LYS A 492 2.55 -30.01 -6.97
N GLY A 493 2.84 -28.76 -6.68
CA GLY A 493 2.60 -28.14 -5.38
C GLY A 493 3.70 -28.29 -4.35
N GLU A 494 4.76 -29.04 -4.66
CA GLU A 494 5.92 -29.17 -3.77
C GLU A 494 7.05 -28.23 -4.18
N CYS A 495 7.68 -27.61 -3.19
CA CYS A 495 8.83 -26.74 -3.36
C CYS A 495 10.08 -27.61 -3.57
N LYS A 496 10.86 -27.36 -4.63
CA LYS A 496 12.13 -28.02 -4.93
C LYS A 496 13.31 -27.09 -4.80
#